data_052963fffc89ca98ff4bd0fb7e2b0a23
#
_entry.id   052963fffc89ca98ff4bd0fb7e2b0a23
#
_cell.length_a   1.000
_cell.length_b   1.000
_cell.length_c   1.000
_cell.angle_alpha   90.00
_cell.angle_beta   90.00
_cell.angle_gamma   90.00
#
_symmetry.space_group_name_H-M   'P 1'
#
loop_
_entity.id
_entity.type
_entity.pdbx_description
1 polymer ?
#
loop_
_entity_poly.entity_id
_entity_poly.type
_entity_poly.pdbx_seq_one_letter_code
_entity_poly.pdbx_strand_id
1 'polypeptide(L)'
;LGWTVVGASFSSAAEPIAIREILDEPRSFHLKQVTLQGTVRNVTPLDPFTNQSGTTCYGAYLFYLEDETSSINVAVYGRCGVPLVKDPDVEDGQRIELTATIQSPSHGGYYLSFQGVKVTRDKEGVIQAVADRITPLLDEVKPQ
;
A
#
# COMPACT_ATOMS: atom_id res chain seq x y z
N LEU A 1 -36.45 4.96 -31.51
CA LEU A 1 -35.53 4.55 -31.35
C LEU A 1 -34.58 4.96 -30.40
N GLY A 2 -34.75 5.45 -29.41
CA GLY A 2 -33.83 5.91 -28.60
C GLY A 2 -33.36 5.02 -27.61
N TRP A 3 -32.44 4.43 -27.67
CA TRP A 3 -31.98 3.71 -26.64
C TRP A 3 -30.95 4.51 -26.01
N THR A 4 -30.89 4.42 -24.82
CA THR A 4 -30.08 5.17 -24.11
C THR A 4 -28.99 4.42 -23.69
N VAL A 5 -27.99 4.88 -23.82
CA VAL A 5 -26.86 4.37 -23.32
C VAL A 5 -26.75 4.87 -21.99
N VAL A 6 -26.83 4.10 -21.16
CA VAL A 6 -26.60 4.46 -19.88
C VAL A 6 -25.19 4.53 -19.64
N GLY A 7 -24.65 5.50 -19.85
CA GLY A 7 -23.32 5.65 -19.50
C GLY A 7 -23.14 5.81 -18.08
N ALA A 8 -23.22 4.84 -17.44
CA ALA A 8 -22.95 4.93 -16.11
C ALA A 8 -21.51 4.91 -15.88
N SER A 9 -20.93 5.89 -16.09
CA SER A 9 -19.60 5.86 -15.77
C SER A 9 -19.49 6.16 -14.37
N PHE A 10 -19.18 5.28 -13.64
CA PHE A 10 -18.96 5.50 -12.41
C PHE A 10 -17.64 5.74 -12.10
N SER A 11 -17.39 6.35 -11.21
CA SER A 11 -16.21 6.58 -10.73
C SER A 11 -15.41 5.50 -10.75
N SER A 12 -14.73 5.44 -11.29
CA SER A 12 -13.67 4.91 -11.45
C SER A 12 -12.81 4.47 -10.38
N ALA A 13 -13.30 3.94 -9.39
CA ALA A 13 -12.44 3.23 -8.53
C ALA A 13 -11.99 2.03 -9.32
N ALA A 14 -10.75 1.89 -9.48
CA ALA A 14 -10.22 0.74 -10.16
C ALA A 14 -10.65 -0.49 -9.42
N GLU A 15 -10.96 -1.53 -10.12
CA GLU A 15 -11.32 -2.76 -9.48
C GLU A 15 -10.14 -3.35 -8.73
N PRO A 16 -10.38 -3.92 -7.56
CA PRO A 16 -9.31 -4.57 -6.83
C PRO A 16 -8.71 -5.73 -7.63
N ILE A 17 -7.42 -5.86 -7.56
CA ILE A 17 -6.73 -6.98 -8.20
C ILE A 17 -6.18 -7.89 -7.12
N ALA A 18 -5.89 -9.12 -7.50
CA ALA A 18 -5.34 -10.08 -6.55
C ALA A 18 -3.86 -9.77 -6.30
N ILE A 19 -3.45 -9.87 -5.04
CA ILE A 19 -2.06 -9.63 -4.69
C ILE A 19 -1.14 -10.58 -5.45
N ARG A 20 -1.56 -11.81 -5.67
CA ARG A 20 -0.78 -12.78 -6.41
C ARG A 20 -0.42 -12.29 -7.83
N GLU A 21 -1.32 -11.56 -8.47
CA GLU A 21 -1.02 -11.05 -9.79
C GLU A 21 0.19 -10.13 -9.78
N ILE A 22 0.32 -9.31 -8.74
CA ILE A 22 1.46 -8.41 -8.61
C ILE A 22 2.74 -9.20 -8.36
N LEU A 23 2.65 -10.19 -7.48
CA LEU A 23 3.82 -10.96 -7.12
C LEU A 23 4.32 -11.86 -8.25
N ASP A 24 3.41 -12.28 -9.13
CA ASP A 24 3.80 -13.10 -10.27
C ASP A 24 4.44 -12.29 -11.39
N GLU A 25 4.04 -11.03 -11.55
CA GLU A 25 4.55 -10.18 -12.62
C GLU A 25 4.91 -8.80 -12.09
N PRO A 26 5.82 -8.69 -11.14
CA PRO A 26 6.11 -7.41 -10.49
C PRO A 26 6.56 -6.32 -11.46
N ARG A 27 7.27 -6.71 -12.52
CA ARG A 27 7.73 -5.71 -13.48
C ARG A 27 6.59 -5.01 -14.18
N SER A 28 5.49 -5.73 -14.40
CA SER A 28 4.35 -5.17 -15.10
C SER A 28 3.62 -4.13 -14.26
N PHE A 29 3.83 -4.16 -12.95
CA PHE A 29 3.15 -3.26 -12.05
C PHE A 29 4.06 -2.16 -11.49
N HIS A 30 5.31 -2.19 -11.82
CA HIS A 30 6.27 -1.23 -11.25
C HIS A 30 5.84 0.21 -11.54
N LEU A 31 5.72 1.00 -10.48
CA LEU A 31 5.29 2.38 -10.49
C LEU A 31 3.84 2.60 -10.95
N LYS A 32 3.07 1.53 -11.01
CA LYS A 32 1.65 1.66 -11.33
C LYS A 32 0.84 1.69 -10.05
N GLN A 33 -0.24 2.45 -10.09
CA GLN A 33 -1.15 2.51 -8.97
C GLN A 33 -2.18 1.41 -9.13
N VAL A 34 -2.43 0.68 -8.07
CA VAL A 34 -3.36 -0.42 -8.05
C VAL A 34 -4.29 -0.28 -6.87
N THR A 35 -5.41 -1.00 -6.90
CA THR A 35 -6.33 -1.09 -5.78
C THR A 35 -6.30 -2.51 -5.26
N LEU A 36 -6.10 -2.65 -3.96
CA LEU A 36 -6.03 -3.95 -3.30
C LEU A 36 -7.04 -3.96 -2.16
N GLN A 37 -7.56 -5.12 -1.83
CA GLN A 37 -8.40 -5.28 -0.66
C GLN A 37 -7.87 -6.45 0.15
N GLY A 38 -7.90 -6.35 1.44
CA GLY A 38 -7.41 -7.43 2.26
C GLY A 38 -7.45 -7.12 3.74
N THR A 39 -6.78 -7.97 4.49
CA THR A 39 -6.70 -7.88 5.94
C THR A 39 -5.31 -7.43 6.34
N VAL A 40 -5.26 -6.49 7.25
CA VAL A 40 -4.01 -5.94 7.76
C VAL A 40 -3.37 -6.90 8.74
N ARG A 41 -2.06 -7.14 8.59
CA ARG A 41 -1.30 -8.01 9.49
C ARG A 41 0.03 -7.36 9.88
N ASN A 42 0.40 -7.58 11.13
CA ASN A 42 1.74 -7.16 11.62
C ASN A 42 2.06 -5.67 11.45
N VAL A 43 1.20 -4.82 11.94
CA VAL A 43 1.45 -3.38 11.88
C VAL A 43 2.67 -3.05 12.75
N THR A 44 3.65 -2.41 12.15
CA THR A 44 4.89 -2.08 12.83
C THR A 44 5.22 -0.60 12.62
N PRO A 45 5.04 0.22 13.63
CA PRO A 45 5.44 1.63 13.55
C PRO A 45 6.95 1.75 13.44
N LEU A 46 7.42 2.75 12.73
CA LEU A 46 8.84 2.99 12.56
C LEU A 46 9.27 4.22 13.35
N ASP A 47 10.52 4.18 13.81
CA ASP A 47 11.11 5.37 14.41
C ASP A 47 11.33 6.42 13.32
N PRO A 48 11.44 7.69 13.69
CA PRO A 48 11.73 8.72 12.71
C PRO A 48 12.99 8.39 11.90
N PHE A 49 12.96 8.68 10.63
CA PHE A 49 14.11 8.44 9.76
C PHE A 49 14.28 9.59 8.78
N THR A 50 15.48 9.72 8.23
CA THR A 50 15.78 10.79 7.27
C THR A 50 15.57 10.27 5.86
N ASN A 51 14.83 11.02 5.04
CA ASN A 51 14.57 10.63 3.67
C ASN A 51 15.73 11.04 2.76
N GLN A 52 15.58 10.81 1.46
CA GLN A 52 16.65 11.07 0.49
C GLN A 52 17.02 12.54 0.39
N SER A 53 16.11 13.43 0.68
CA SER A 53 16.39 14.86 0.62
C SER A 53 16.92 15.41 1.93
N GLY A 54 17.17 14.57 2.90
CA GLY A 54 17.70 15.02 4.19
C GLY A 54 16.66 15.47 5.20
N THR A 55 15.38 15.26 4.92
CA THR A 55 14.30 15.67 5.81
C THR A 55 13.89 14.49 6.69
N THR A 56 13.65 14.75 7.97
CA THR A 56 13.21 13.71 8.88
C THR A 56 11.72 13.46 8.73
N CYS A 57 11.35 12.19 8.64
CA CYS A 57 9.96 11.75 8.48
C CYS A 57 9.47 11.06 9.74
N TYR A 58 8.23 11.32 10.10
CA TYR A 58 7.63 10.83 11.34
C TYR A 58 6.33 10.10 11.05
N GLY A 59 6.03 9.10 11.85
CA GLY A 59 4.73 8.42 11.74
C GLY A 59 4.63 7.38 10.64
N ALA A 60 5.75 6.97 10.10
CA ALA A 60 5.74 5.91 9.09
C ALA A 60 5.50 4.56 9.74
N TYR A 61 4.95 3.64 8.99
CA TYR A 61 4.77 2.27 9.49
C TYR A 61 4.72 1.29 8.32
N LEU A 62 4.90 0.02 8.67
CA LEU A 62 4.84 -1.07 7.71
C LEU A 62 3.78 -2.06 8.16
N PHE A 63 3.18 -2.74 7.24
CA PHE A 63 2.31 -3.87 7.54
C PHE A 63 2.24 -4.78 6.33
N TYR A 64 1.62 -5.95 6.50
CA TYR A 64 1.35 -6.83 5.38
C TYR A 64 -0.14 -6.76 5.09
N LEU A 65 -0.50 -6.72 3.84
CA LEU A 65 -1.89 -6.82 3.42
C LEU A 65 -2.08 -8.20 2.86
N GLU A 66 -3.03 -8.94 3.41
CA GLU A 66 -3.28 -10.32 3.02
C GLU A 66 -4.65 -10.43 2.38
N ASP A 67 -4.70 -10.99 1.19
CA ASP A 67 -5.97 -11.32 0.56
C ASP A 67 -6.05 -12.85 0.44
N GLU A 68 -7.02 -13.36 -0.30
CA GLU A 68 -7.19 -14.80 -0.44
C GLU A 68 -6.06 -15.45 -1.21
N THR A 69 -5.30 -14.69 -1.96
CA THR A 69 -4.28 -15.23 -2.85
C THR A 69 -2.88 -15.17 -2.27
N SER A 70 -2.52 -14.13 -1.56
CA SER A 70 -1.17 -13.95 -1.03
C SER A 70 -1.13 -12.75 -0.09
N SER A 71 0.06 -12.33 0.28
CA SER A 71 0.26 -11.12 1.08
C SER A 71 1.37 -10.27 0.46
N ILE A 72 1.30 -8.97 0.69
CA ILE A 72 2.28 -8.05 0.16
C ILE A 72 2.71 -7.07 1.25
N ASN A 73 3.95 -6.66 1.21
CA ASN A 73 4.48 -5.68 2.15
C ASN A 73 3.95 -4.30 1.78
N VAL A 74 3.38 -3.59 2.73
CA VAL A 74 2.85 -2.25 2.51
C VAL A 74 3.65 -1.25 3.31
N ALA A 75 4.02 -0.16 2.68
CA ALA A 75 4.73 0.91 3.34
C ALA A 75 3.87 2.16 3.37
N VAL A 76 3.75 2.75 4.54
CA VAL A 76 3.09 4.03 4.70
C VAL A 76 4.18 5.01 5.11
N TYR A 77 4.55 5.89 4.19
CA TYR A 77 5.58 6.88 4.47
C TYR A 77 4.93 7.96 5.30
N GLY A 78 5.44 8.27 6.43
CA GLY A 78 4.86 9.27 7.29
C GLY A 78 4.98 10.69 6.76
N ARG A 79 4.84 11.64 7.61
CA ARG A 79 4.96 13.03 7.22
C ARG A 79 6.38 13.48 7.43
N CYS A 80 6.96 14.07 6.40
CA CYS A 80 8.33 14.53 6.47
C CYS A 80 8.35 16.03 6.76
N GLY A 81 9.23 16.44 7.65
CA GLY A 81 9.35 17.84 8.02
C GLY A 81 8.39 18.33 9.11
N VAL A 82 7.46 17.47 9.54
CA VAL A 82 6.52 17.83 10.58
C VAL A 82 6.71 16.87 11.74
N PRO A 83 7.30 17.31 12.84
CA PRO A 83 7.62 16.41 13.95
C PRO A 83 6.38 16.03 14.76
N LEU A 84 5.48 15.33 14.11
CA LEU A 84 4.26 14.88 14.75
C LEU A 84 4.20 13.37 14.62
N VAL A 85 4.38 12.68 15.73
CA VAL A 85 4.28 11.23 15.74
C VAL A 85 2.82 10.87 15.91
N LYS A 86 2.31 10.09 14.99
CA LYS A 86 0.93 9.70 15.01
C LYS A 86 0.88 8.18 14.98
N ASP A 87 -0.07 7.62 15.68
CA ASP A 87 -0.26 6.18 15.66
C ASP A 87 -0.69 5.73 14.25
N PRO A 88 -0.37 4.51 13.87
CA PRO A 88 -0.84 4.00 12.57
C PRO A 88 -2.36 4.08 12.45
N ASP A 89 -2.82 4.34 11.23
CA ASP A 89 -4.24 4.44 10.96
C ASP A 89 -4.92 3.09 10.78
N VAL A 90 -4.19 2.02 10.89
CA VAL A 90 -4.70 0.66 10.71
C VAL A 90 -4.34 -0.22 11.89
N GLU A 91 -5.09 -1.27 12.08
CA GLU A 91 -4.86 -2.24 13.14
C GLU A 91 -4.80 -3.64 12.57
N ASP A 92 -4.07 -4.52 13.24
CA ASP A 92 -4.01 -5.92 12.85
C ASP A 92 -5.42 -6.50 12.80
N GLY A 93 -5.73 -7.22 11.76
CA GLY A 93 -7.03 -7.85 11.58
C GLY A 93 -8.08 -6.99 10.90
N GLN A 94 -7.79 -5.72 10.68
CA GLN A 94 -8.73 -4.83 10.04
C GLN A 94 -8.79 -5.08 8.53
N ARG A 95 -9.99 -5.02 7.96
CA ARG A 95 -10.12 -5.12 6.51
C ARG A 95 -10.10 -3.75 5.91
N ILE A 96 -9.31 -3.58 4.88
CA ILE A 96 -9.14 -2.29 4.21
C ILE A 96 -9.12 -2.42 2.70
N GLU A 97 -9.38 -1.31 2.04
CA GLU A 97 -9.09 -1.17 0.63
C GLU A 97 -7.89 -0.23 0.55
N LEU A 98 -6.91 -0.62 -0.20
CA LEU A 98 -5.67 0.13 -0.33
C LEU A 98 -5.46 0.55 -1.77
N THR A 99 -5.25 1.85 -1.99
CA THR A 99 -4.75 2.33 -3.28
C THR A 99 -3.27 2.54 -3.08
N ALA A 100 -2.45 1.92 -3.87
CA ALA A 100 -1.02 1.92 -3.67
C ALA A 100 -0.24 1.94 -4.98
N THR A 101 0.97 2.44 -4.91
CA THR A 101 1.90 2.42 -6.04
C THR A 101 2.89 1.31 -5.78
N ILE A 102 3.07 0.43 -6.74
CA ILE A 102 3.92 -0.74 -6.57
C ILE A 102 5.38 -0.40 -6.89
N GLN A 103 6.28 -0.85 -6.03
CA GLN A 103 7.71 -0.73 -6.27
C GLN A 103 8.29 -2.13 -6.38
N SER A 104 8.89 -2.39 -7.52
CA SER A 104 9.53 -3.68 -7.78
C SER A 104 11.04 -3.54 -7.70
N PRO A 105 11.74 -4.42 -6.99
CA PRO A 105 13.19 -4.31 -6.88
C PRO A 105 13.90 -4.52 -8.20
N SER A 106 13.24 -5.08 -9.19
CA SER A 106 13.88 -5.31 -10.48
C SER A 106 14.28 -4.02 -11.20
N HIS A 107 13.78 -2.89 -10.78
CA HIS A 107 14.13 -1.61 -11.39
C HIS A 107 15.01 -0.76 -10.48
N GLY A 108 15.44 -1.31 -9.37
CA GLY A 108 16.17 -0.54 -8.39
C GLY A 108 15.25 0.43 -7.65
N GLY A 109 15.81 1.45 -7.05
CA GLY A 109 15.02 2.47 -6.35
C GLY A 109 15.08 2.35 -4.85
N TYR A 110 14.01 2.75 -4.19
CA TYR A 110 14.00 2.82 -2.75
C TYR A 110 12.87 2.00 -2.17
N TYR A 111 13.06 1.50 -0.97
CA TYR A 111 11.97 0.86 -0.23
C TYR A 111 12.08 1.22 1.23
N LEU A 112 10.96 1.17 1.94
CA LEU A 112 10.92 1.48 3.34
C LEU A 112 11.16 0.21 4.15
N SER A 113 12.10 0.26 5.07
CA SER A 113 12.43 -0.87 5.92
C SER A 113 12.31 -0.47 7.39
N PHE A 114 12.49 -1.40 8.29
CA PHE A 114 12.48 -1.08 9.72
C PHE A 114 13.58 -0.10 10.10
N GLN A 115 14.56 0.08 9.27
CA GLN A 115 15.65 1.00 9.53
C GLN A 115 15.53 2.27 8.69
N GLY A 116 14.37 2.52 8.10
CA GLY A 116 14.14 3.68 7.25
C GLY A 116 14.25 3.33 5.77
N VAL A 117 14.47 4.34 4.96
CA VAL A 117 14.51 4.15 3.51
C VAL A 117 15.82 3.52 3.10
N LYS A 118 15.77 2.47 2.33
CA LYS A 118 16.96 1.82 1.77
C LYS A 118 16.93 1.88 0.26
N VAL A 119 18.12 1.96 -0.31
CA VAL A 119 18.28 1.91 -1.76
C VAL A 119 18.48 0.45 -2.14
N THR A 120 17.74 0.00 -3.13
CA THR A 120 17.93 -1.35 -3.62
C THR A 120 18.61 -1.28 -4.98
N ARG A 121 19.53 -2.19 -5.21
CA ARG A 121 20.17 -2.35 -6.49
C ARG A 121 19.77 -3.72 -7.00
N ASP A 122 19.31 -3.78 -8.20
CA ASP A 122 18.95 -5.03 -8.84
C ASP A 122 17.85 -5.79 -8.13
N LYS A 123 18.01 -7.04 -7.94
CA LYS A 123 16.96 -7.91 -7.46
C LYS A 123 16.85 -8.00 -5.96
N GLU A 124 17.69 -7.30 -5.25
CA GLU A 124 17.63 -7.34 -3.81
C GLU A 124 16.58 -6.34 -3.36
N GLY A 125 15.78 -6.70 -2.46
CA GLY A 125 14.74 -5.84 -1.95
C GLY A 125 13.40 -6.53 -2.03
N VAL A 126 12.40 -5.85 -1.53
CA VAL A 126 11.09 -6.43 -1.37
C VAL A 126 10.13 -5.72 -2.31
N ILE A 127 9.23 -6.48 -2.94
CA ILE A 127 8.14 -5.86 -3.68
C ILE A 127 7.29 -5.17 -2.64
N GLN A 128 7.09 -3.88 -2.80
CA GLN A 128 6.40 -3.11 -1.79
C GLN A 128 5.27 -2.29 -2.39
N ALA A 129 4.14 -2.27 -1.73
CA ALA A 129 3.04 -1.42 -2.10
C ALA A 129 3.14 -0.16 -1.25
N VAL A 130 3.40 0.97 -1.88
CA VAL A 130 3.48 2.24 -1.16
C VAL A 130 2.08 2.82 -1.09
N ALA A 131 1.56 2.98 0.10
CA ALA A 131 0.18 3.41 0.29
C ALA A 131 -0.06 4.83 -0.18
N ASP A 132 -1.06 5.01 -1.02
CA ASP A 132 -1.51 6.33 -1.44
C ASP A 132 -2.79 6.68 -0.71
N ARG A 133 -3.64 5.70 -0.46
CA ARG A 133 -4.89 5.90 0.26
C ARG A 133 -5.32 4.61 0.94
N ILE A 134 -5.76 4.71 2.17
CA ILE A 134 -6.27 3.57 2.92
C ILE A 134 -7.71 3.88 3.30
N THR A 135 -8.61 2.97 2.96
CA THR A 135 -10.02 3.12 3.27
C THR A 135 -10.49 1.90 4.06
N PRO A 136 -10.99 2.07 5.26
CA PRO A 136 -11.53 0.93 5.99
C PRO A 136 -12.73 0.33 5.26
N LEU A 137 -12.79 -0.99 5.21
CA LEU A 137 -13.95 -1.67 4.67
C LEU A 137 -14.88 -1.96 5.84
N LEU A 138 -16.15 -1.64 5.63
CA LEU A 138 -17.11 -1.89 6.68
C LEU A 138 -17.45 -3.35 6.64
N ASP A 139 -17.31 -4.00 7.78
CA ASP A 139 -17.72 -5.38 7.84
C ASP A 139 -19.23 -5.42 7.80
N GLU A 140 -19.76 -6.45 7.16
CA GLU A 140 -21.19 -6.59 7.17
C GLU A 140 -21.62 -6.78 8.60
N VAL A 141 -22.63 -6.05 8.97
CA VAL A 141 -23.15 -6.19 10.30
C VAL A 141 -23.80 -7.54 10.36
N LYS A 142 -23.23 -8.39 11.14
CA LYS A 142 -23.84 -9.69 11.29
C LYS A 142 -25.04 -9.55 12.18
N PRO A 143 -26.16 -10.00 11.76
CA PRO A 143 -27.32 -9.94 12.60
C PRO A 143 -27.04 -10.82 13.81
N GLN A 144 -27.34 -10.31 14.92
CA GLN A 144 -27.09 -11.05 16.12
C GLN A 144 -28.26 -11.93 16.44
#